data_a59eef918bcc24e20eee5719a2cde638
#
_entry.id   a59eef918bcc24e20eee5719a2cde638
#
_cell.length_a   1.000
_cell.length_b   1.000
_cell.length_c   1.000
_cell.angle_alpha   90.00
_cell.angle_beta   90.00
_cell.angle_gamma   90.00
#
_symmetry.space_group_name_H-M   'P 1'
#
loop_
_entity.id
_entity.type
_entity.pdbx_description
1 polymer ?
#
loop_
_entity_poly.entity_id
_entity_poly.type
_entity_poly.pdbx_seq_one_letter_code
_entity_poly.pdbx_strand_id
1 'polypeptide(L)'
;MSNVWLKRIVIGAGAIAILLIPASAFAQSAADYRQQGLSLRDQERYPEAIAALQKSVGLEPQNQSGRVLLGWTQHKAGQTPVAEKTLLDTFNLNPFDVPTLNALGIVYLVGGKLNNAIAAHSWAALLKPNNEIAHYNLSLALERIGQYDWAIATAKEAAKLEPSNPHPLVAEAIAHFGNQETSLAQAAFRQAIAIDSRYSDSGFLTYLNEAGFSSDQIQRSQDVLRSL
;
A
#
# COMPACT_ATOMS: atom_id res chain seq x y z
N MET A 1 -79.27 -48.97 -32.81
CA MET A 1 -78.54 -49.91 -31.96
C MET A 1 -77.07 -49.65 -32.13
N SER A 2 -76.42 -49.04 -31.23
CA SER A 2 -74.99 -49.16 -30.91
C SER A 2 -74.58 -48.10 -29.91
N ASN A 3 -74.31 -48.56 -28.70
CA ASN A 3 -73.88 -47.75 -27.58
C ASN A 3 -72.44 -47.33 -27.81
N VAL A 4 -72.15 -45.99 -27.83
CA VAL A 4 -70.80 -45.44 -27.78
C VAL A 4 -70.54 -45.04 -26.34
N TRP A 5 -69.65 -45.74 -25.68
CA TRP A 5 -69.11 -45.43 -24.38
C TRP A 5 -68.14 -44.20 -24.42
N LEU A 6 -68.57 -43.10 -23.82
CA LEU A 6 -67.64 -41.99 -23.57
C LEU A 6 -66.73 -42.36 -22.37
N LYS A 7 -65.45 -42.58 -22.64
CA LYS A 7 -64.42 -42.65 -21.60
C LYS A 7 -64.13 -41.23 -21.10
N ARG A 8 -64.47 -40.98 -19.85
CA ARG A 8 -64.01 -39.79 -19.14
C ARG A 8 -62.51 -39.94 -18.89
N ILE A 9 -61.68 -39.03 -19.46
CA ILE A 9 -60.31 -38.85 -19.09
C ILE A 9 -60.30 -37.99 -17.85
N VAL A 10 -59.91 -38.59 -16.72
CA VAL A 10 -59.61 -37.81 -15.48
C VAL A 10 -58.17 -37.28 -15.66
N ILE A 11 -58.06 -36.00 -15.90
CA ILE A 11 -56.76 -35.31 -15.88
C ILE A 11 -56.43 -35.07 -14.40
N GLY A 12 -55.56 -35.92 -13.86
CA GLY A 12 -54.99 -35.71 -12.53
C GLY A 12 -54.16 -34.40 -12.51
N ALA A 13 -54.60 -33.45 -11.71
CA ALA A 13 -53.81 -32.26 -11.43
C ALA A 13 -52.57 -32.67 -10.62
N GLY A 14 -51.49 -32.95 -11.28
CA GLY A 14 -50.19 -33.11 -10.67
C GLY A 14 -49.72 -31.75 -10.14
N ALA A 15 -49.77 -31.55 -8.85
CA ALA A 15 -49.15 -30.41 -8.19
C ALA A 15 -47.63 -30.52 -8.39
N ILE A 16 -47.07 -29.70 -9.28
CA ILE A 16 -45.62 -29.50 -9.39
C ILE A 16 -45.20 -28.75 -8.12
N ALA A 17 -44.73 -29.50 -7.12
CA ALA A 17 -44.04 -28.90 -5.98
C ALA A 17 -42.73 -28.28 -6.52
N ILE A 18 -42.76 -26.97 -6.77
CA ILE A 18 -41.53 -26.18 -6.97
C ILE A 18 -40.81 -26.18 -5.62
N LEU A 19 -39.84 -27.06 -5.45
CA LEU A 19 -38.87 -26.97 -4.38
C LEU A 19 -38.15 -25.65 -4.58
N LEU A 20 -38.60 -24.62 -3.87
CA LEU A 20 -37.80 -23.42 -3.64
C LEU A 20 -36.57 -23.89 -2.84
N ILE A 21 -35.51 -24.25 -3.54
CA ILE A 21 -34.20 -24.39 -2.93
C ILE A 21 -33.91 -22.98 -2.38
N PRO A 22 -33.83 -22.79 -1.03
CA PRO A 22 -33.40 -21.50 -0.53
C PRO A 22 -32.07 -21.22 -1.22
N ALA A 23 -31.92 -20.05 -1.87
CA ALA A 23 -30.65 -19.58 -2.31
C ALA A 23 -29.78 -19.58 -1.04
N SER A 24 -29.05 -20.67 -0.83
CA SER A 24 -28.07 -20.77 0.23
C SER A 24 -27.18 -19.58 -0.02
N ALA A 25 -27.27 -18.58 0.84
CA ALA A 25 -26.33 -17.49 0.86
C ALA A 25 -24.97 -18.16 0.94
N PHE A 26 -24.26 -18.26 -0.21
CA PHE A 26 -22.90 -18.81 -0.22
C PHE A 26 -22.14 -17.96 0.79
N ALA A 27 -21.67 -18.61 1.85
CA ALA A 27 -20.88 -17.91 2.85
C ALA A 27 -19.69 -17.26 2.11
N GLN A 28 -19.55 -15.94 2.24
CA GLN A 28 -18.47 -15.23 1.60
C GLN A 28 -17.14 -15.83 2.04
N SER A 29 -16.27 -16.09 1.10
CA SER A 29 -14.93 -16.60 1.36
C SER A 29 -14.02 -15.49 1.90
N ALA A 30 -12.87 -15.88 2.44
CA ALA A 30 -11.84 -14.92 2.83
C ALA A 30 -11.38 -14.07 1.63
N ALA A 31 -11.33 -14.65 0.43
CA ALA A 31 -11.00 -13.94 -0.80
C ALA A 31 -12.05 -12.88 -1.15
N ASP A 32 -13.34 -13.19 -1.03
CA ASP A 32 -14.42 -12.23 -1.29
C ASP A 32 -14.33 -11.04 -0.33
N TYR A 33 -14.08 -11.31 0.96
CA TYR A 33 -13.88 -10.24 1.93
C TYR A 33 -12.62 -9.41 1.65
N ARG A 34 -11.53 -9.99 1.13
CA ARG A 34 -10.34 -9.23 0.70
C ARG A 34 -10.68 -8.30 -0.45
N GLN A 35 -11.37 -8.82 -1.47
CA GLN A 35 -11.78 -8.01 -2.62
C GLN A 35 -12.74 -6.89 -2.21
N GLN A 36 -13.71 -7.18 -1.34
CA GLN A 36 -14.61 -6.18 -0.79
C GLN A 36 -13.83 -5.10 -0.01
N GLY A 37 -12.87 -5.50 0.83
CA GLY A 37 -12.03 -4.58 1.59
C GLY A 37 -11.20 -3.68 0.70
N LEU A 38 -10.60 -4.22 -0.37
CA LEU A 38 -9.87 -3.42 -1.37
C LEU A 38 -10.78 -2.40 -2.05
N SER A 39 -11.94 -2.81 -2.54
CA SER A 39 -12.90 -1.92 -3.19
C SER A 39 -13.39 -0.80 -2.26
N LEU A 40 -13.65 -1.11 -0.99
CA LEU A 40 -14.06 -0.11 0.00
C LEU A 40 -12.91 0.85 0.36
N ARG A 41 -11.67 0.36 0.44
CA ARG A 41 -10.49 1.19 0.66
C ARG A 41 -10.27 2.17 -0.49
N ASP A 42 -10.43 1.72 -1.73
CA ASP A 42 -10.28 2.55 -2.93
C ASP A 42 -11.38 3.64 -3.03
N GLN A 43 -12.50 3.45 -2.30
CA GLN A 43 -13.54 4.44 -2.07
C GLN A 43 -13.29 5.28 -0.81
N GLU A 44 -12.15 5.14 -0.14
CA GLU A 44 -11.79 5.80 1.13
C GLU A 44 -12.74 5.45 2.31
N ARG A 45 -13.55 4.41 2.16
CA ARG A 45 -14.46 3.91 3.20
C ARG A 45 -13.71 2.99 4.16
N TYR A 46 -12.73 3.57 4.84
CA TYR A 46 -11.77 2.82 5.67
C TYR A 46 -12.43 1.98 6.79
N PRO A 47 -13.43 2.47 7.55
CA PRO A 47 -14.05 1.66 8.60
C PRO A 47 -14.65 0.36 8.07
N GLU A 48 -15.37 0.43 6.95
CA GLU A 48 -16.01 -0.75 6.32
C GLU A 48 -14.95 -1.66 5.66
N ALA A 49 -13.92 -1.08 5.06
CA ALA A 49 -12.80 -1.82 4.49
C ALA A 49 -12.07 -2.64 5.58
N ILE A 50 -11.78 -2.03 6.73
CA ILE A 50 -11.17 -2.70 7.88
C ILE A 50 -12.07 -3.84 8.37
N ALA A 51 -13.38 -3.62 8.51
CA ALA A 51 -14.32 -4.66 8.95
C ALA A 51 -14.35 -5.86 7.99
N ALA A 52 -14.33 -5.62 6.67
CA ALA A 52 -14.25 -6.69 5.68
C ALA A 52 -12.92 -7.46 5.75
N LEU A 53 -11.79 -6.74 5.85
CA LEU A 53 -10.47 -7.35 5.95
C LEU A 53 -10.27 -8.13 7.26
N GLN A 54 -10.87 -7.68 8.37
CA GLN A 54 -10.88 -8.43 9.64
C GLN A 54 -11.62 -9.76 9.49
N LYS A 55 -12.76 -9.78 8.79
CA LYS A 55 -13.47 -11.04 8.48
C LYS A 55 -12.61 -11.97 7.63
N SER A 56 -11.94 -11.44 6.61
CA SER A 56 -10.99 -12.21 5.79
C SER A 56 -9.88 -12.85 6.64
N VAL A 57 -9.24 -12.05 7.51
CA VAL A 57 -8.18 -12.54 8.40
C VAL A 57 -8.74 -13.54 9.42
N GLY A 58 -9.96 -13.36 9.90
CA GLY A 58 -10.63 -14.34 10.79
C GLY A 58 -10.85 -15.70 10.14
N LEU A 59 -11.17 -15.72 8.83
CA LEU A 59 -11.34 -16.96 8.05
C LEU A 59 -10.00 -17.60 7.65
N GLU A 60 -8.98 -16.81 7.37
CA GLU A 60 -7.65 -17.27 6.97
C GLU A 60 -6.56 -16.59 7.84
N PRO A 61 -6.39 -16.96 9.10
CA PRO A 61 -5.53 -16.24 10.03
C PRO A 61 -4.03 -16.35 9.68
N GLN A 62 -3.61 -17.33 8.89
CA GLN A 62 -2.23 -17.49 8.42
C GLN A 62 -1.96 -16.81 7.07
N ASN A 63 -2.96 -16.22 6.43
CA ASN A 63 -2.82 -15.56 5.15
C ASN A 63 -2.14 -14.19 5.33
N GLN A 64 -0.85 -14.13 5.05
CA GLN A 64 -0.04 -12.91 5.19
C GLN A 64 -0.56 -11.76 4.34
N SER A 65 -0.93 -12.04 3.08
CA SER A 65 -1.47 -11.01 2.18
C SER A 65 -2.71 -10.32 2.75
N GLY A 66 -3.65 -11.10 3.32
CA GLY A 66 -4.84 -10.55 3.99
C GLY A 66 -4.48 -9.68 5.20
N ARG A 67 -3.50 -10.10 6.00
CA ARG A 67 -3.00 -9.34 7.16
C ARG A 67 -2.28 -8.05 6.75
N VAL A 68 -1.45 -8.10 5.71
CA VAL A 68 -0.77 -6.91 5.16
C VAL A 68 -1.80 -5.90 4.64
N LEU A 69 -2.81 -6.36 3.91
CA LEU A 69 -3.91 -5.51 3.44
C LEU A 69 -4.66 -4.85 4.61
N LEU A 70 -4.94 -5.60 5.68
CA LEU A 70 -5.57 -5.07 6.88
C LEU A 70 -4.69 -4.00 7.53
N GLY A 71 -3.42 -4.30 7.80
CA GLY A 71 -2.48 -3.36 8.42
C GLY A 71 -2.30 -2.10 7.59
N TRP A 72 -2.15 -2.24 6.27
CA TRP A 72 -2.05 -1.11 5.36
C TRP A 72 -3.33 -0.25 5.36
N THR A 73 -4.52 -0.88 5.35
CA THR A 73 -5.80 -0.14 5.40
C THR A 73 -5.98 0.59 6.73
N GLN A 74 -5.56 -0.02 7.85
CA GLN A 74 -5.53 0.63 9.17
C GLN A 74 -4.60 1.86 9.17
N HIS A 75 -3.42 1.74 8.53
CA HIS A 75 -2.50 2.87 8.38
C HIS A 75 -3.13 4.02 7.58
N LYS A 76 -3.73 3.72 6.41
CA LYS A 76 -4.43 4.72 5.59
C LYS A 76 -5.62 5.36 6.32
N ALA A 77 -6.23 4.65 7.26
CA ALA A 77 -7.28 5.16 8.15
C ALA A 77 -6.74 6.01 9.32
N GLY A 78 -5.43 6.28 9.39
CA GLY A 78 -4.80 7.01 10.49
C GLY A 78 -4.62 6.19 11.77
N GLN A 79 -4.94 4.90 11.78
CA GLN A 79 -4.82 4.01 12.93
C GLN A 79 -3.40 3.43 13.05
N THR A 80 -2.38 4.27 12.99
CA THR A 80 -0.97 3.86 12.93
C THR A 80 -0.54 2.87 14.03
N PRO A 81 -0.91 3.01 15.31
CA PRO A 81 -0.52 2.04 16.33
C PRO A 81 -1.17 0.66 16.12
N VAL A 82 -2.40 0.61 15.61
CA VAL A 82 -3.10 -0.64 15.31
C VAL A 82 -2.48 -1.32 14.08
N ALA A 83 -2.18 -0.54 13.05
CA ALA A 83 -1.48 -1.00 11.86
C ALA A 83 -0.12 -1.62 12.19
N GLU A 84 0.67 -0.94 13.01
CA GLU A 84 1.96 -1.44 13.50
C GLU A 84 1.81 -2.80 14.17
N LYS A 85 0.87 -2.93 15.10
CA LYS A 85 0.62 -4.21 15.77
C LYS A 85 0.23 -5.30 14.78
N THR A 86 -0.71 -5.03 13.88
CA THR A 86 -1.17 -6.00 12.86
C THR A 86 -0.01 -6.47 11.98
N LEU A 87 0.87 -5.55 11.56
CA LEU A 87 2.01 -5.87 10.70
C LEU A 87 3.14 -6.57 11.46
N LEU A 88 3.39 -6.23 12.73
CA LEU A 88 4.33 -6.97 13.59
C LEU A 88 3.86 -8.40 13.83
N ASP A 89 2.58 -8.60 14.12
CA ASP A 89 2.01 -9.94 14.27
C ASP A 89 2.12 -10.73 12.95
N THR A 90 2.08 -10.04 11.80
CA THR A 90 2.28 -10.66 10.48
C THR A 90 3.73 -10.99 10.22
N PHE A 91 4.66 -10.09 10.56
CA PHE A 91 6.09 -10.32 10.49
C PHE A 91 6.53 -11.54 11.32
N ASN A 92 5.95 -11.73 12.50
CA ASN A 92 6.24 -12.88 13.35
C ASN A 92 5.79 -14.22 12.73
N LEU A 93 4.85 -14.24 11.80
CA LEU A 93 4.48 -15.45 11.04
C LEU A 93 5.54 -15.80 9.99
N ASN A 94 6.08 -14.81 9.32
CA ASN A 94 7.15 -14.97 8.33
C ASN A 94 8.00 -13.69 8.21
N PRO A 95 9.18 -13.66 8.83
CA PRO A 95 10.09 -12.52 8.78
C PRO A 95 10.70 -12.25 7.39
N PHE A 96 10.49 -13.15 6.43
CA PHE A 96 11.03 -13.04 5.08
C PHE A 96 10.00 -12.55 4.05
N ASP A 97 8.78 -12.18 4.50
CA ASP A 97 7.74 -11.64 3.62
C ASP A 97 8.01 -10.17 3.28
N VAL A 98 8.50 -9.92 2.08
CA VAL A 98 8.86 -8.56 1.62
C VAL A 98 7.68 -7.57 1.65
N PRO A 99 6.43 -7.93 1.26
CA PRO A 99 5.28 -7.05 1.43
C PRO A 99 5.04 -6.62 2.87
N THR A 100 5.17 -7.51 3.84
CA THR A 100 5.05 -7.19 5.28
C THR A 100 6.14 -6.20 5.71
N LEU A 101 7.39 -6.44 5.31
CA LEU A 101 8.53 -5.55 5.62
C LEU A 101 8.34 -4.15 5.02
N ASN A 102 7.89 -4.05 3.77
CA ASN A 102 7.59 -2.77 3.14
C ASN A 102 6.50 -2.01 3.89
N ALA A 103 5.37 -2.67 4.20
CA ALA A 103 4.27 -2.04 4.90
C ALA A 103 4.67 -1.60 6.32
N LEU A 104 5.39 -2.44 7.05
CA LEU A 104 5.87 -2.15 8.39
C LEU A 104 6.89 -1.00 8.38
N GLY A 105 7.82 -1.01 7.42
CA GLY A 105 8.80 0.05 7.23
C GLY A 105 8.16 1.42 6.97
N ILE A 106 7.11 1.48 6.13
CA ILE A 106 6.37 2.72 5.87
C ILE A 106 5.65 3.20 7.15
N VAL A 107 5.00 2.29 7.89
CA VAL A 107 4.33 2.63 9.15
C VAL A 107 5.33 3.20 10.17
N TYR A 108 6.53 2.63 10.26
CA TYR A 108 7.62 3.15 11.09
C TYR A 108 8.14 4.51 10.61
N LEU A 109 8.34 4.68 9.30
CA LEU A 109 8.82 5.92 8.70
C LEU A 109 7.88 7.09 9.00
N VAL A 110 6.58 6.91 8.73
CA VAL A 110 5.55 7.91 8.99
C VAL A 110 5.37 8.14 10.49
N GLY A 111 5.47 7.09 11.30
CA GLY A 111 5.43 7.17 12.76
C GLY A 111 6.69 7.75 13.43
N GLY A 112 7.72 8.13 12.65
CA GLY A 112 8.97 8.70 13.16
C GLY A 112 9.91 7.70 13.84
N LYS A 113 9.63 6.39 13.75
CA LYS A 113 10.47 5.30 14.28
C LYS A 113 11.58 4.95 13.29
N LEU A 114 12.49 5.92 13.04
CA LEU A 114 13.43 5.88 11.92
C LEU A 114 14.35 4.66 11.91
N ASN A 115 14.90 4.27 13.07
CA ASN A 115 15.77 3.09 13.15
C ASN A 115 15.02 1.79 12.78
N ASN A 116 13.74 1.70 13.17
CA ASN A 116 12.89 0.56 12.82
C ASN A 116 12.55 0.58 11.31
N ALA A 117 12.29 1.75 10.74
CA ALA A 117 12.07 1.91 9.30
C ALA A 117 13.31 1.50 8.49
N ILE A 118 14.49 1.96 8.90
CA ILE A 118 15.78 1.57 8.29
C ILE A 118 15.96 0.05 8.34
N ALA A 119 15.76 -0.57 9.51
CA ALA A 119 15.90 -2.02 9.66
C ALA A 119 14.93 -2.79 8.73
N ALA A 120 13.65 -2.41 8.71
CA ALA A 120 12.64 -3.09 7.89
C ALA A 120 12.91 -2.93 6.38
N HIS A 121 13.21 -1.72 5.91
CA HIS A 121 13.49 -1.48 4.49
C HIS A 121 14.85 -2.06 4.06
N SER A 122 15.89 -2.04 4.90
CA SER A 122 17.15 -2.70 4.60
C SER A 122 16.96 -4.21 4.45
N TRP A 123 16.16 -4.83 5.32
CA TRP A 123 15.84 -6.24 5.22
C TRP A 123 15.05 -6.56 3.94
N ALA A 124 14.05 -5.73 3.60
CA ALA A 124 13.29 -5.85 2.36
C ALA A 124 14.16 -5.73 1.11
N ALA A 125 15.10 -4.77 1.08
CA ALA A 125 16.06 -4.57 0.00
C ALA A 125 17.05 -5.74 -0.12
N LEU A 126 17.50 -6.31 1.01
CA LEU A 126 18.37 -7.49 1.01
C LEU A 126 17.66 -8.72 0.42
N LEU A 127 16.39 -8.95 0.81
CA LEU A 127 15.60 -10.08 0.31
C LEU A 127 15.20 -9.92 -1.15
N LYS A 128 14.97 -8.69 -1.59
CA LYS A 128 14.59 -8.35 -2.96
C LYS A 128 15.35 -7.11 -3.42
N PRO A 129 16.57 -7.27 -3.98
CA PRO A 129 17.42 -6.13 -4.37
C PRO A 129 16.81 -5.16 -5.39
N ASN A 130 15.85 -5.63 -6.20
CA ASN A 130 15.10 -4.78 -7.14
C ASN A 130 13.77 -4.27 -6.54
N ASN A 131 13.70 -4.09 -5.23
CA ASN A 131 12.54 -3.52 -4.54
C ASN A 131 12.68 -2.01 -4.45
N GLU A 132 12.15 -1.29 -5.42
CA GLU A 132 12.16 0.18 -5.47
C GLU A 132 11.57 0.79 -4.18
N ILE A 133 10.41 0.28 -3.72
CA ILE A 133 9.75 0.77 -2.49
C ILE A 133 10.70 0.75 -1.29
N ALA A 134 11.48 -0.33 -1.12
CA ALA A 134 12.41 -0.45 -0.01
C ALA A 134 13.55 0.57 -0.13
N HIS A 135 14.18 0.69 -1.29
CA HIS A 135 15.27 1.65 -1.52
C HIS A 135 14.81 3.09 -1.34
N TYR A 136 13.64 3.43 -1.89
CA TYR A 136 13.07 4.76 -1.79
C TYR A 136 12.78 5.15 -0.31
N ASN A 137 12.01 4.33 0.41
CA ASN A 137 11.68 4.65 1.79
C ASN A 137 12.89 4.57 2.74
N LEU A 138 13.87 3.71 2.43
CA LEU A 138 15.15 3.68 3.14
C LEU A 138 15.90 5.01 2.97
N SER A 139 15.89 5.59 1.76
CA SER A 139 16.54 6.88 1.52
C SER A 139 15.93 8.00 2.36
N LEU A 140 14.58 8.05 2.47
CA LEU A 140 13.90 9.03 3.31
C LEU A 140 14.23 8.87 4.80
N ALA A 141 14.30 7.62 5.28
CA ALA A 141 14.63 7.35 6.69
C ALA A 141 16.07 7.73 7.02
N LEU A 142 17.03 7.39 6.13
CA LEU A 142 18.45 7.68 6.28
C LEU A 142 18.74 9.19 6.21
N GLU A 143 18.07 9.91 5.31
CA GLU A 143 18.17 11.37 5.20
C GLU A 143 17.74 12.05 6.50
N ARG A 144 16.63 11.61 7.12
CA ARG A 144 16.12 12.17 8.37
C ARG A 144 17.05 11.96 9.58
N ILE A 145 17.94 10.98 9.54
CA ILE A 145 18.96 10.77 10.57
C ILE A 145 20.34 11.32 10.19
N GLY A 146 20.44 12.05 9.07
CA GLY A 146 21.68 12.68 8.61
C GLY A 146 22.69 11.72 7.98
N GLN A 147 22.28 10.50 7.61
CA GLN A 147 23.13 9.53 6.89
C GLN A 147 23.04 9.77 5.38
N TYR A 148 23.50 10.97 4.96
CA TYR A 148 23.26 11.47 3.61
C TYR A 148 23.88 10.60 2.51
N ASP A 149 25.11 10.10 2.67
CA ASP A 149 25.75 9.25 1.65
C ASP A 149 24.94 7.99 1.37
N TRP A 150 24.42 7.34 2.41
CA TRP A 150 23.57 6.17 2.27
C TRP A 150 22.19 6.53 1.70
N ALA A 151 21.63 7.69 2.09
CA ALA A 151 20.39 8.20 1.54
C ALA A 151 20.49 8.45 0.03
N ILE A 152 21.58 9.09 -0.42
CA ILE A 152 21.88 9.32 -1.83
C ILE A 152 22.00 7.99 -2.59
N ALA A 153 22.78 7.06 -2.06
CA ALA A 153 22.98 5.76 -2.73
C ALA A 153 21.66 4.99 -2.92
N THR A 154 20.82 4.97 -1.89
CA THR A 154 19.53 4.26 -1.94
C THR A 154 18.49 5.00 -2.79
N ALA A 155 18.46 6.34 -2.78
CA ALA A 155 17.61 7.13 -3.67
C ALA A 155 17.97 6.91 -5.16
N LYS A 156 19.27 6.88 -5.49
CA LYS A 156 19.76 6.58 -6.86
C LYS A 156 19.35 5.18 -7.31
N GLU A 157 19.44 4.17 -6.44
CA GLU A 157 18.99 2.83 -6.81
C GLU A 157 17.48 2.79 -7.03
N ALA A 158 16.69 3.47 -6.20
CA ALA A 158 15.25 3.58 -6.42
C ALA A 158 14.91 4.29 -7.75
N ALA A 159 15.57 5.40 -8.07
CA ALA A 159 15.39 6.13 -9.34
C ALA A 159 15.77 5.28 -10.57
N LYS A 160 16.78 4.43 -10.44
CA LYS A 160 17.19 3.50 -11.50
C LYS A 160 16.15 2.39 -11.71
N LEU A 161 15.55 1.90 -10.62
CA LEU A 161 14.55 0.84 -10.66
C LEU A 161 13.20 1.33 -11.21
N GLU A 162 12.84 2.59 -10.97
CA GLU A 162 11.62 3.22 -11.46
C GLU A 162 11.89 4.61 -12.07
N PRO A 163 12.45 4.67 -13.30
CA PRO A 163 12.93 5.93 -13.91
C PRO A 163 11.81 6.94 -14.21
N SER A 164 10.56 6.52 -14.24
CA SER A 164 9.40 7.39 -14.47
C SER A 164 8.85 8.04 -13.18
N ASN A 165 9.36 7.64 -12.02
CA ASN A 165 8.93 8.15 -10.72
C ASN A 165 9.84 9.32 -10.29
N PRO A 166 9.32 10.56 -10.14
CA PRO A 166 10.14 11.70 -9.71
C PRO A 166 10.51 11.67 -8.22
N HIS A 167 9.77 10.93 -7.36
CA HIS A 167 9.99 10.96 -5.92
C HIS A 167 11.39 10.55 -5.48
N PRO A 168 12.01 9.46 -6.02
CA PRO A 168 13.38 9.12 -5.68
C PRO A 168 14.41 10.20 -6.03
N LEU A 169 14.19 10.95 -7.13
CA LEU A 169 15.06 12.06 -7.51
C LEU A 169 14.92 13.25 -6.57
N VAL A 170 13.72 13.51 -6.04
CA VAL A 170 13.54 14.53 -4.98
C VAL A 170 14.20 14.06 -3.68
N ALA A 171 14.10 12.77 -3.33
CA ALA A 171 14.78 12.20 -2.16
C ALA A 171 16.32 12.31 -2.31
N GLU A 172 16.86 12.03 -3.49
CA GLU A 172 18.28 12.24 -3.82
C GLU A 172 18.68 13.71 -3.66
N ALA A 173 17.86 14.62 -4.20
CA ALA A 173 18.14 16.05 -4.15
C ALA A 173 18.21 16.59 -2.71
N ILE A 174 17.26 16.24 -1.85
CA ILE A 174 17.28 16.70 -0.45
C ILE A 174 18.42 16.06 0.35
N ALA A 175 18.83 14.84 0.02
CA ALA A 175 19.99 14.20 0.64
C ALA A 175 21.30 14.90 0.23
N HIS A 176 21.49 15.20 -1.05
CA HIS A 176 22.62 16.03 -1.52
C HIS A 176 22.63 17.43 -0.87
N PHE A 177 21.45 18.06 -0.76
CA PHE A 177 21.34 19.37 -0.12
C PHE A 177 21.73 19.32 1.36
N GLY A 178 21.28 18.30 2.09
CA GLY A 178 21.67 18.04 3.47
C GLY A 178 23.16 17.79 3.63
N ASN A 179 23.79 17.18 2.62
CA ASN A 179 25.25 16.93 2.53
C ASN A 179 26.04 18.14 2.02
N GLN A 180 25.42 19.32 1.86
CA GLN A 180 26.02 20.57 1.36
C GLN A 180 26.52 20.49 -0.12
N GLU A 181 26.01 19.56 -0.88
CA GLU A 181 26.35 19.33 -2.29
C GLU A 181 25.30 20.00 -3.21
N THR A 182 25.16 21.34 -3.09
CA THR A 182 24.08 22.11 -3.71
C THR A 182 23.96 21.89 -5.21
N SER A 183 25.07 21.82 -5.94
CA SER A 183 25.04 21.61 -7.40
C SER A 183 24.45 20.24 -7.78
N LEU A 184 24.74 19.18 -7.00
CA LEU A 184 24.20 17.84 -7.21
C LEU A 184 22.72 17.79 -6.82
N ALA A 185 22.34 18.46 -5.72
CA ALA A 185 20.94 18.62 -5.31
C ALA A 185 20.09 19.24 -6.43
N GLN A 186 20.59 20.37 -7.01
CA GLN A 186 19.95 21.05 -8.13
C GLN A 186 19.84 20.16 -9.37
N ALA A 187 20.88 19.39 -9.68
CA ALA A 187 20.88 18.49 -10.84
C ALA A 187 19.82 17.39 -10.71
N ALA A 188 19.74 16.74 -9.54
CA ALA A 188 18.73 15.72 -9.26
C ALA A 188 17.30 16.31 -9.28
N PHE A 189 17.11 17.49 -8.70
CA PHE A 189 15.80 18.13 -8.67
C PHE A 189 15.31 18.55 -10.07
N ARG A 190 16.20 19.05 -10.94
CA ARG A 190 15.88 19.34 -12.35
C ARG A 190 15.47 18.08 -13.12
N GLN A 191 16.03 16.92 -12.81
CA GLN A 191 15.58 15.65 -13.39
C GLN A 191 14.17 15.28 -12.92
N ALA A 192 13.82 15.50 -11.64
CA ALA A 192 12.46 15.31 -11.14
C ALA A 192 11.47 16.23 -11.89
N ILE A 193 11.80 17.50 -12.08
CA ILE A 193 10.98 18.46 -12.86
C ILE A 193 10.84 18.02 -14.33
N ALA A 194 11.88 17.45 -14.93
CA ALA A 194 11.83 16.96 -16.31
C ALA A 194 10.87 15.76 -16.48
N ILE A 195 10.69 14.95 -15.44
CA ILE A 195 9.71 13.84 -15.42
C ILE A 195 8.31 14.40 -15.19
N ASP A 196 8.13 15.30 -14.23
CA ASP A 196 6.87 15.93 -13.92
C ASP A 196 7.05 17.42 -13.61
N SER A 197 6.63 18.25 -14.53
CA SER A 197 6.81 19.71 -14.46
C SER A 197 6.11 20.35 -13.25
N ARG A 198 5.14 19.69 -12.61
CA ARG A 198 4.47 20.18 -11.39
C ARG A 198 5.43 20.36 -10.23
N TYR A 199 6.56 19.66 -10.22
CA TYR A 199 7.61 19.81 -9.20
C TYR A 199 8.33 21.18 -9.26
N SER A 200 8.08 21.98 -10.30
CA SER A 200 8.53 23.39 -10.36
C SER A 200 7.65 24.33 -9.53
N ASP A 201 6.51 23.89 -9.04
CA ASP A 201 5.61 24.65 -8.17
C ASP A 201 5.84 24.27 -6.69
N SER A 202 6.26 25.24 -5.91
CA SER A 202 6.48 25.08 -4.45
C SER A 202 5.20 24.65 -3.71
N GLY A 203 4.03 25.08 -4.18
CA GLY A 203 2.75 24.66 -3.60
C GLY A 203 2.46 23.19 -3.86
N PHE A 204 2.80 22.69 -5.06
CA PHE A 204 2.64 21.28 -5.39
C PHE A 204 3.52 20.36 -4.51
N LEU A 205 4.70 20.82 -4.07
CA LEU A 205 5.59 20.01 -3.23
C LEU A 205 4.97 19.59 -1.89
N THR A 206 3.90 20.23 -1.45
CA THR A 206 3.16 19.79 -0.24
C THR A 206 2.55 18.39 -0.39
N TYR A 207 2.27 17.94 -1.61
CA TYR A 207 1.78 16.59 -1.90
C TYR A 207 2.83 15.49 -1.66
N LEU A 208 4.10 15.85 -1.42
CA LEU A 208 5.14 14.90 -1.06
C LEU A 208 4.86 14.19 0.29
N ASN A 209 3.98 14.73 1.13
CA ASN A 209 3.53 14.04 2.33
C ASN A 209 2.86 12.70 2.01
N GLU A 210 2.08 12.62 0.91
CA GLU A 210 1.45 11.38 0.44
C GLU A 210 2.49 10.35 -0.06
N ALA A 211 3.68 10.82 -0.43
CA ALA A 211 4.83 10.01 -0.80
C ALA A 211 5.76 9.67 0.39
N GLY A 212 5.35 9.98 1.62
CA GLY A 212 6.09 9.63 2.84
C GLY A 212 7.15 10.63 3.28
N PHE A 213 7.28 11.78 2.61
CA PHE A 213 8.16 12.86 3.08
C PHE A 213 7.62 13.51 4.36
N SER A 214 8.49 13.79 5.31
CA SER A 214 8.15 14.61 6.47
C SER A 214 8.03 16.10 6.11
N SER A 215 7.43 16.90 7.01
CA SER A 215 7.35 18.36 6.84
C SER A 215 8.72 19.00 6.61
N ASP A 216 9.76 18.55 7.33
CA ASP A 216 11.13 19.06 7.19
C ASP A 216 11.73 18.70 5.83
N GLN A 217 11.44 17.49 5.32
CA GLN A 217 11.87 17.07 4.00
C GLN A 217 11.16 17.84 2.89
N ILE A 218 9.87 18.12 3.06
CA ILE A 218 9.10 18.99 2.15
C ILE A 218 9.69 20.40 2.14
N GLN A 219 9.95 20.98 3.30
CA GLN A 219 10.60 22.28 3.40
C GLN A 219 11.96 22.28 2.71
N ARG A 220 12.78 21.26 2.94
CA ARG A 220 14.09 21.11 2.26
C ARG A 220 13.95 20.96 0.74
N SER A 221 12.91 20.27 0.25
CA SER A 221 12.60 20.20 -1.18
C SER A 221 12.29 21.58 -1.77
N GLN A 222 11.53 22.40 -1.03
CA GLN A 222 11.25 23.78 -1.43
C GLN A 222 12.51 24.66 -1.39
N ASP A 223 13.45 24.41 -0.46
CA ASP A 223 14.71 25.13 -0.40
C ASP A 223 15.60 24.78 -1.61
N VAL A 224 15.67 23.50 -2.00
CA VAL A 224 16.35 23.09 -3.22
C VAL A 224 15.74 23.77 -4.44
N LEU A 225 14.40 23.75 -4.57
CA LEU A 225 13.70 24.41 -5.67
C LEU A 225 14.03 25.90 -5.75
N ARG A 226 14.07 26.63 -4.63
CA ARG A 226 14.44 28.06 -4.59
C ARG A 226 15.87 28.34 -4.98
N SER A 227 16.75 27.34 -4.92
CA SER A 227 18.15 27.45 -5.28
C SER A 227 18.43 27.22 -6.78
N LEU A 228 17.43 26.76 -7.56
CA LEU A 228 17.57 26.46 -9.01
C LEU A 228 17.80 27.70 -9.85
#